data_0a744697def05f72fdeb551a46e0e639
#
_entry.id   0a744697def05f72fdeb551a46e0e639
#
_cell.length_a   1.000
_cell.length_b   1.000
_cell.length_c   1.000
_cell.angle_alpha   90.00
_cell.angle_beta   90.00
_cell.angle_gamma   90.00
#
_symmetry.space_group_name_H-M   'P 1'
#
loop_
_entity.id
_entity.type
_entity.pdbx_description
1 polymer ?
#
loop_
_entity_poly.entity_id
_entity_poly.type
_entity_poly.pdbx_seq_one_letter_code
_entity_poly.pdbx_strand_id
1 'polypeptide(L)'
;MTDPRPVCTEKTQDIIKTLRSNAQVEAALELAVKQEKRIADQIILTETPAPPFHEEERAKVLLGMFKQYGLTDVKQDAIGNVIGRRKGTGSGPTLVVGAHIDTVFPAGTDCKVHRDGDVYAAPGISDDAAGLASMLQVIRCLNENNIETVGDIVFVGTLGEEGNGD
;
A
#
# COMPACT_ATOMS: atom_id res chain seq x y z
N MET A 1 -21.05 -22.23 21.36
CA MET A 1 -20.06 -21.13 21.42
C MET A 1 -20.53 -20.09 20.44
N THR A 2 -20.86 -18.89 20.89
CA THR A 2 -21.22 -17.77 20.03
C THR A 2 -19.94 -17.27 19.35
N ASP A 3 -19.99 -17.09 18.04
CA ASP A 3 -18.89 -16.54 17.25
C ASP A 3 -18.51 -15.15 17.80
N PRO A 4 -17.27 -14.92 18.29
CA PRO A 4 -16.87 -13.66 18.89
C PRO A 4 -16.60 -12.55 17.87
N ARG A 5 -16.78 -12.79 16.56
CA ARG A 5 -16.57 -11.77 15.53
C ARG A 5 -17.62 -10.66 15.69
N PRO A 6 -17.23 -9.37 15.59
CA PRO A 6 -18.20 -8.28 15.66
C PRO A 6 -19.22 -8.45 14.54
N VAL A 7 -20.49 -8.48 14.92
CA VAL A 7 -21.58 -8.54 13.95
C VAL A 7 -21.67 -7.20 13.24
N CYS A 8 -21.53 -7.22 11.91
CA CYS A 8 -21.73 -6.04 11.10
C CYS A 8 -23.17 -5.52 11.25
N THR A 9 -23.34 -4.24 11.57
CA THR A 9 -24.68 -3.65 11.72
C THR A 9 -25.45 -3.71 10.38
N GLU A 10 -26.79 -3.76 10.43
CA GLU A 10 -27.62 -3.72 9.21
C GLU A 10 -27.28 -2.51 8.33
N LYS A 11 -27.12 -1.34 8.95
CA LYS A 11 -26.70 -0.12 8.24
C LYS A 11 -25.38 -0.30 7.50
N THR A 12 -24.39 -0.97 8.10
CA THR A 12 -23.09 -1.23 7.45
C THR A 12 -23.25 -2.23 6.32
N GLN A 13 -24.06 -3.26 6.49
CA GLN A 13 -24.36 -4.24 5.44
C GLN A 13 -25.02 -3.58 4.23
N ASP A 14 -25.96 -2.67 4.45
CA ASP A 14 -26.65 -1.96 3.37
C ASP A 14 -25.69 -1.00 2.62
N ILE A 15 -24.78 -0.33 3.34
CA ILE A 15 -23.73 0.47 2.71
C ILE A 15 -22.84 -0.42 1.83
N ILE A 16 -22.39 -1.58 2.33
CA ILE A 16 -21.56 -2.52 1.57
C ILE A 16 -22.29 -3.01 0.32
N LYS A 17 -23.58 -3.38 0.44
CA LYS A 17 -24.40 -3.80 -0.72
C LYS A 17 -24.50 -2.68 -1.75
N THR A 18 -24.75 -1.45 -1.30
CA THR A 18 -24.84 -0.28 -2.18
C THR A 18 -23.53 -0.02 -2.90
N LEU A 19 -22.39 -0.07 -2.19
CA LEU A 19 -21.07 0.08 -2.80
C LEU A 19 -20.81 -1.01 -3.85
N ARG A 20 -21.11 -2.27 -3.53
CA ARG A 20 -20.91 -3.39 -4.45
C ARG A 20 -21.86 -3.40 -5.64
N SER A 21 -22.97 -2.70 -5.59
CA SER A 21 -23.85 -2.50 -6.76
C SER A 21 -23.34 -1.41 -7.72
N ASN A 22 -22.32 -0.66 -7.34
CA ASN A 22 -21.70 0.32 -8.21
C ASN A 22 -20.70 -0.35 -9.15
N ALA A 23 -20.90 -0.20 -10.47
CA ALA A 23 -20.08 -0.85 -11.49
C ALA A 23 -18.59 -0.49 -11.42
N GLN A 24 -18.26 0.75 -11.05
CA GLN A 24 -16.86 1.18 -10.89
C GLN A 24 -16.21 0.48 -9.69
N VAL A 25 -16.95 0.31 -8.60
CA VAL A 25 -16.47 -0.41 -7.40
C VAL A 25 -16.27 -1.89 -7.70
N GLU A 26 -17.21 -2.55 -8.39
CA GLU A 26 -17.04 -3.96 -8.79
C GLU A 26 -15.84 -4.13 -9.73
N ALA A 27 -15.66 -3.25 -10.73
CA ALA A 27 -14.49 -3.29 -11.61
C ALA A 27 -13.18 -3.07 -10.84
N ALA A 28 -13.17 -2.21 -9.82
CA ALA A 28 -12.00 -2.01 -8.96
C ALA A 28 -11.69 -3.27 -8.11
N LEU A 29 -12.72 -3.95 -7.60
CA LEU A 29 -12.56 -5.21 -6.87
C LEU A 29 -12.04 -6.33 -7.79
N GLU A 30 -12.54 -6.41 -9.03
CA GLU A 30 -12.00 -7.33 -10.04
C GLU A 30 -10.54 -7.05 -10.39
N LEU A 31 -10.16 -5.76 -10.44
CA LEU A 31 -8.77 -5.36 -10.65
C LEU A 31 -7.89 -5.69 -9.44
N ALA A 32 -8.44 -5.54 -8.22
CA ALA A 32 -7.71 -5.81 -6.98
C ALA A 32 -7.22 -7.26 -6.86
N VAL A 33 -7.96 -8.23 -7.43
CA VAL A 33 -7.57 -9.65 -7.42
C VAL A 33 -6.58 -10.02 -8.53
N LYS A 34 -6.31 -9.13 -9.48
CA LYS A 34 -5.28 -9.33 -10.51
C LYS A 34 -3.91 -9.04 -9.90
N GLN A 35 -3.10 -10.07 -9.80
CA GLN A 35 -1.88 -10.04 -8.99
C GLN A 35 -0.62 -9.61 -9.75
N GLU A 36 -0.59 -9.68 -11.07
CA GLU A 36 0.65 -9.55 -11.87
C GLU A 36 1.38 -8.23 -11.60
N LYS A 37 0.66 -7.12 -11.66
CA LYS A 37 1.27 -5.80 -11.42
C LYS A 37 1.65 -5.60 -9.95
N ARG A 38 0.81 -6.05 -9.01
CA ARG A 38 1.10 -5.99 -7.58
C ARG A 38 2.34 -6.79 -7.23
N ILE A 39 2.48 -8.00 -7.79
CA ILE A 39 3.66 -8.86 -7.58
C ILE A 39 4.91 -8.19 -8.19
N ALA A 40 4.80 -7.58 -9.37
CA ALA A 40 5.92 -6.87 -9.97
C ALA A 40 6.39 -5.70 -9.10
N ASP A 41 5.47 -4.90 -8.58
CA ASP A 41 5.80 -3.80 -7.67
C ASP A 41 6.39 -4.32 -6.35
N GLN A 42 5.85 -5.42 -5.81
CA GLN A 42 6.36 -6.08 -4.60
C GLN A 42 7.80 -6.58 -4.79
N ILE A 43 8.11 -7.19 -5.93
CA ILE A 43 9.47 -7.64 -6.26
C ILE A 43 10.43 -6.45 -6.30
N ILE A 44 10.08 -5.37 -6.99
CA ILE A 44 10.92 -4.16 -7.07
C ILE A 44 11.21 -3.60 -5.67
N LEU A 45 10.18 -3.48 -4.83
CA LEU A 45 10.32 -2.99 -3.46
C LEU A 45 11.18 -3.94 -2.60
N THR A 46 10.97 -5.25 -2.72
CA THR A 46 11.73 -6.26 -1.98
C THR A 46 13.21 -6.24 -2.37
N GLU A 47 13.51 -6.23 -3.68
CA GLU A 47 14.88 -6.25 -4.19
C GLU A 47 15.63 -4.92 -4.02
N THR A 48 14.94 -3.87 -3.52
CA THR A 48 15.57 -2.63 -3.08
C THR A 48 15.79 -2.70 -1.57
N PRO A 49 17.02 -2.92 -1.08
CA PRO A 49 17.28 -3.06 0.37
C PRO A 49 16.83 -1.83 1.16
N ALA A 50 16.34 -2.06 2.38
CA ALA A 50 15.98 -1.02 3.33
C ALA A 50 16.37 -1.48 4.74
N PRO A 51 17.68 -1.57 5.04
CA PRO A 51 18.13 -1.93 6.37
C PRO A 51 17.76 -0.81 7.38
N PRO A 52 17.66 -1.14 8.68
CA PRO A 52 17.27 -0.17 9.70
C PRO A 52 18.13 1.10 9.62
N PHE A 53 17.49 2.27 9.61
CA PHE A 53 18.11 3.61 9.51
C PHE A 53 18.86 3.91 8.19
N HIS A 54 18.66 3.07 7.15
CA HIS A 54 19.27 3.23 5.82
C HIS A 54 18.26 2.85 4.72
N GLU A 55 17.06 3.41 4.80
CA GLU A 55 15.93 3.09 3.92
C GLU A 55 15.85 4.00 2.67
N GLU A 56 16.82 4.89 2.49
CA GLU A 56 16.77 5.98 1.49
C GLU A 56 16.55 5.47 0.06
N GLU A 57 17.13 4.33 -0.28
CA GLU A 57 17.01 3.79 -1.65
C GLU A 57 15.59 3.28 -1.91
N ARG A 58 15.00 2.52 -0.99
CA ARG A 58 13.62 2.05 -1.12
C ARG A 58 12.63 3.21 -1.04
N ALA A 59 12.88 4.20 -0.18
CA ALA A 59 12.08 5.42 -0.09
C ALA A 59 12.07 6.19 -1.42
N LYS A 60 13.21 6.34 -2.12
CA LYS A 60 13.26 6.94 -3.47
C LYS A 60 12.45 6.15 -4.50
N VAL A 61 12.53 4.82 -4.46
CA VAL A 61 11.75 3.95 -5.35
C VAL A 61 10.27 4.16 -5.09
N LEU A 62 9.82 4.11 -3.84
CA LEU A 62 8.42 4.31 -3.47
C LEU A 62 7.91 5.70 -3.87
N LEU A 63 8.74 6.75 -3.65
CA LEU A 63 8.43 8.11 -4.07
C LEU A 63 8.22 8.20 -5.60
N GLY A 64 9.06 7.52 -6.36
CA GLY A 64 8.92 7.40 -7.81
C GLY A 64 7.62 6.69 -8.19
N MET A 65 7.28 5.59 -7.51
CA MET A 65 6.04 4.84 -7.73
C MET A 65 4.81 5.69 -7.40
N PHE A 66 4.81 6.43 -6.29
CA PHE A 66 3.69 7.33 -5.95
C PHE A 66 3.42 8.36 -7.05
N LYS A 67 4.47 8.97 -7.62
CA LYS A 67 4.34 9.88 -8.77
C LYS A 67 3.81 9.17 -10.01
N GLN A 68 4.34 8.00 -10.32
CA GLN A 68 3.92 7.18 -11.46
C GLN A 68 2.45 6.76 -11.35
N TYR A 69 1.98 6.46 -10.14
CA TYR A 69 0.58 6.12 -9.86
C TYR A 69 -0.33 7.35 -9.72
N GLY A 70 0.15 8.55 -10.00
CA GLY A 70 -0.65 9.77 -10.13
C GLY A 70 -1.03 10.44 -8.81
N LEU A 71 -0.31 10.16 -7.73
CA LEU A 71 -0.49 10.92 -6.48
C LEU A 71 0.07 12.33 -6.63
N THR A 72 -0.58 13.28 -5.95
CA THR A 72 -0.15 14.68 -5.83
C THR A 72 0.59 14.91 -4.52
N ASP A 73 1.25 16.07 -4.38
CA ASP A 73 1.96 16.47 -3.17
C ASP A 73 2.97 15.41 -2.67
N VAL A 74 3.57 14.66 -3.63
CA VAL A 74 4.49 13.57 -3.32
C VAL A 74 5.82 14.13 -2.81
N LYS A 75 6.18 13.76 -1.59
CA LYS A 75 7.37 14.25 -0.89
C LYS A 75 7.89 13.26 0.14
N GLN A 76 9.12 13.45 0.58
CA GLN A 76 9.61 12.92 1.84
C GLN A 76 9.50 14.00 2.94
N ASP A 77 9.20 13.60 4.16
CA ASP A 77 9.28 14.49 5.32
C ASP A 77 10.71 14.51 5.91
N ALA A 78 10.88 15.21 7.03
CA ALA A 78 12.19 15.37 7.66
C ALA A 78 12.76 14.08 8.26
N ILE A 79 11.90 13.09 8.54
CA ILE A 79 12.30 11.77 9.06
C ILE A 79 12.65 10.84 7.91
N GLY A 80 12.05 11.05 6.72
CA GLY A 80 12.25 10.23 5.53
C GLY A 80 10.98 9.48 5.09
N ASN A 81 9.85 9.60 5.82
CA ASN A 81 8.59 9.02 5.39
C ASN A 81 8.20 9.53 4.00
N VAL A 82 7.70 8.64 3.16
CA VAL A 82 7.23 8.98 1.81
C VAL A 82 5.72 9.22 1.86
N ILE A 83 5.31 10.43 1.51
CA ILE A 83 3.92 10.86 1.58
C ILE A 83 3.43 11.21 0.19
N GLY A 84 2.22 10.76 -0.16
CA GLY A 84 1.54 11.15 -1.38
C GLY A 84 0.05 11.32 -1.12
N ARG A 85 -0.60 12.23 -1.85
CA ARG A 85 -2.01 12.56 -1.68
C ARG A 85 -2.81 12.21 -2.92
N ARG A 86 -3.96 11.60 -2.71
CA ARG A 86 -5.03 11.52 -3.69
C ARG A 86 -6.14 12.44 -3.25
N LYS A 87 -6.39 13.50 -4.03
CA LYS A 87 -7.41 14.50 -3.69
C LYS A 87 -8.81 13.92 -3.82
N GLY A 88 -9.64 14.23 -2.84
CA GLY A 88 -11.09 14.04 -2.91
C GLY A 88 -11.80 15.20 -3.62
N THR A 89 -13.09 15.08 -3.79
CA THR A 89 -13.95 16.07 -4.49
C THR A 89 -14.55 17.11 -3.57
N GLY A 90 -14.42 16.97 -2.25
CA GLY A 90 -15.06 17.84 -1.28
C GLY A 90 -14.41 17.86 0.10
N SER A 91 -15.20 18.16 1.11
CA SER A 91 -14.77 18.35 2.50
C SER A 91 -14.99 17.12 3.39
N GLY A 92 -14.84 15.92 2.85
CA GLY A 92 -14.90 14.69 3.63
C GLY A 92 -13.67 14.53 4.56
N PRO A 93 -13.72 13.57 5.49
CA PRO A 93 -12.58 13.26 6.33
C PRO A 93 -11.41 12.76 5.49
N THR A 94 -10.20 13.08 5.90
CA THR A 94 -8.98 12.51 5.29
C THR A 94 -8.77 11.10 5.83
N LEU A 95 -8.60 10.14 4.91
CA LEU A 95 -8.16 8.79 5.24
C LEU A 95 -6.64 8.71 5.08
N VAL A 96 -5.96 8.16 6.08
CA VAL A 96 -4.53 7.83 5.98
C VAL A 96 -4.37 6.33 5.82
N VAL A 97 -3.59 5.93 4.81
CA VAL A 97 -3.24 4.53 4.53
C VAL A 97 -1.73 4.42 4.59
N GLY A 98 -1.21 3.59 5.49
CA GLY A 98 0.22 3.42 5.70
C GLY A 98 0.68 1.99 5.52
N ALA A 99 1.96 1.85 5.14
CA ALA A 99 2.74 0.62 5.12
C ALA A 99 4.20 1.01 5.37
N HIS A 100 5.01 0.16 6.03
CA HIS A 100 6.37 0.57 6.36
C HIS A 100 7.39 0.19 5.27
N ILE A 101 8.47 0.99 5.21
CA ILE A 101 9.54 0.89 4.22
C ILE A 101 10.69 0.02 4.76
N ASP A 102 10.99 0.17 6.05
CA ASP A 102 12.11 -0.46 6.72
C ASP A 102 11.94 -1.99 6.85
N THR A 103 13.05 -2.66 7.13
CA THR A 103 13.11 -4.09 7.42
C THR A 103 14.08 -4.36 8.56
N VAL A 104 13.96 -5.53 9.18
CA VAL A 104 14.92 -6.00 10.22
C VAL A 104 16.27 -6.47 9.64
N PHE A 105 16.41 -6.54 8.33
CA PHE A 105 17.58 -7.16 7.69
C PHE A 105 18.74 -6.17 7.59
N PRO A 106 19.96 -6.57 8.02
CA PRO A 106 21.12 -5.69 7.98
C PRO A 106 21.59 -5.40 6.55
N ALA A 107 22.37 -4.34 6.40
CA ALA A 107 23.00 -3.99 5.12
C ALA A 107 23.83 -5.16 4.58
N GLY A 108 23.72 -5.40 3.26
CA GLY A 108 24.38 -6.51 2.58
C GLY A 108 23.61 -7.82 2.56
N THR A 109 22.39 -7.85 3.15
CA THR A 109 21.49 -9.00 3.00
C THR A 109 21.09 -9.14 1.53
N ASP A 110 21.17 -10.36 0.98
CA ASP A 110 20.67 -10.64 -0.35
C ASP A 110 19.13 -10.66 -0.33
N CYS A 111 18.53 -9.61 -0.91
CA CYS A 111 17.09 -9.44 -1.01
C CYS A 111 16.52 -9.93 -2.36
N LYS A 112 17.31 -10.69 -3.16
CA LYS A 112 16.86 -11.22 -4.43
C LYS A 112 15.66 -12.14 -4.26
N VAL A 113 14.63 -11.92 -5.07
CA VAL A 113 13.40 -12.73 -5.03
C VAL A 113 13.62 -14.04 -5.78
N HIS A 114 13.40 -15.14 -5.10
CA HIS A 114 13.38 -16.48 -5.67
C HIS A 114 11.95 -16.93 -5.89
N ARG A 115 11.67 -17.47 -7.07
CA ARG A 115 10.36 -18.00 -7.41
C ARG A 115 10.42 -19.51 -7.62
N ASP A 116 9.52 -20.22 -6.93
CA ASP A 116 9.25 -21.64 -7.15
C ASP A 116 7.73 -21.85 -7.36
N GLY A 117 7.34 -22.07 -8.59
CA GLY A 117 5.92 -22.13 -8.95
C GLY A 117 5.18 -20.84 -8.62
N ASP A 118 4.25 -20.91 -7.67
CA ASP A 118 3.45 -19.77 -7.20
C ASP A 118 3.97 -19.18 -5.88
N VAL A 119 5.11 -19.68 -5.39
CA VAL A 119 5.74 -19.19 -4.16
C VAL A 119 6.87 -18.23 -4.52
N TYR A 120 6.87 -17.08 -3.87
CA TYR A 120 7.94 -16.08 -3.93
C TYR A 120 8.58 -15.95 -2.55
N ALA A 121 9.90 -16.01 -2.48
CA ALA A 121 10.65 -15.96 -1.24
C ALA A 121 11.81 -14.98 -1.33
N ALA A 122 11.91 -14.08 -0.38
CA ALA A 122 13.05 -13.20 -0.14
C ALA A 122 12.93 -12.55 1.25
N PRO A 123 14.02 -12.04 1.84
CA PRO A 123 13.96 -11.21 3.03
C PRO A 123 13.08 -9.97 2.82
N GLY A 124 12.11 -9.71 3.73
CA GLY A 124 11.22 -8.55 3.67
C GLY A 124 10.14 -8.58 2.58
N ILE A 125 9.93 -9.72 1.89
CA ILE A 125 8.93 -9.80 0.80
C ILE A 125 7.49 -9.70 1.31
N SER A 126 7.19 -10.22 2.50
CA SER A 126 5.87 -10.11 3.13
C SER A 126 5.80 -8.95 4.11
N ASP A 127 6.88 -8.66 4.79
CA ASP A 127 7.01 -7.65 5.83
C ASP A 127 8.06 -6.60 5.41
N ASP A 128 7.68 -5.40 4.89
CA ASP A 128 6.30 -5.07 4.50
C ASP A 128 6.20 -4.69 3.01
N ALA A 129 7.05 -5.28 2.15
CA ALA A 129 6.94 -5.04 0.71
C ALA A 129 5.56 -5.46 0.16
N ALA A 130 4.89 -6.44 0.80
CA ALA A 130 3.52 -6.82 0.43
C ALA A 130 2.51 -5.73 0.79
N GLY A 131 2.63 -5.08 1.94
CA GLY A 131 1.79 -3.95 2.34
C GLY A 131 1.97 -2.76 1.42
N LEU A 132 3.23 -2.38 1.13
CA LEU A 132 3.56 -1.31 0.18
C LEU A 132 2.96 -1.58 -1.21
N ALA A 133 3.14 -2.80 -1.74
CA ALA A 133 2.57 -3.17 -3.04
C ALA A 133 1.04 -3.22 -3.03
N SER A 134 0.43 -3.62 -1.92
CA SER A 134 -1.03 -3.60 -1.76
C SER A 134 -1.57 -2.17 -1.71
N MET A 135 -0.86 -1.26 -1.04
CA MET A 135 -1.17 0.17 -1.03
C MET A 135 -1.12 0.76 -2.45
N LEU A 136 -0.10 0.45 -3.25
CA LEU A 136 0.01 0.83 -4.66
C LEU A 136 -1.14 0.24 -5.50
N GLN A 137 -1.55 -1.02 -5.24
CA GLN A 137 -2.68 -1.65 -5.90
C GLN A 137 -4.00 -0.92 -5.60
N VAL A 138 -4.21 -0.46 -4.36
CA VAL A 138 -5.40 0.36 -4.00
C VAL A 138 -5.42 1.66 -4.80
N ILE A 139 -4.29 2.38 -4.88
CA ILE A 139 -4.19 3.61 -5.68
C ILE A 139 -4.59 3.34 -7.13
N ARG A 140 -4.05 2.27 -7.71
CA ARG A 140 -4.34 1.84 -9.08
C ARG A 140 -5.83 1.52 -9.27
N CYS A 141 -6.41 0.73 -8.37
CA CYS A 141 -7.83 0.37 -8.43
C CYS A 141 -8.74 1.59 -8.43
N LEU A 142 -8.45 2.58 -7.59
CA LEU A 142 -9.22 3.82 -7.54
C LEU A 142 -9.06 4.67 -8.80
N ASN A 143 -7.84 4.76 -9.33
CA ASN A 143 -7.54 5.63 -10.47
C ASN A 143 -8.03 5.04 -11.80
N GLU A 144 -7.72 3.76 -12.08
CA GLU A 144 -8.13 3.11 -13.33
C GLU A 144 -9.64 2.97 -13.47
N ASN A 145 -10.38 2.95 -12.36
CA ASN A 145 -11.84 2.88 -12.37
C ASN A 145 -12.53 4.23 -12.12
N ASN A 146 -11.77 5.33 -12.11
CA ASN A 146 -12.29 6.68 -11.89
C ASN A 146 -13.18 6.80 -10.65
N ILE A 147 -12.80 6.11 -9.55
CA ILE A 147 -13.52 6.19 -8.29
C ILE A 147 -13.12 7.47 -7.59
N GLU A 148 -14.06 8.36 -7.40
CA GLU A 148 -13.88 9.58 -6.63
C GLU A 148 -14.23 9.36 -5.16
N THR A 149 -13.47 9.98 -4.26
CA THR A 149 -13.73 10.00 -2.82
C THR A 149 -14.10 11.42 -2.40
N VAL A 150 -14.97 11.56 -1.41
CA VAL A 150 -15.35 12.89 -0.90
C VAL A 150 -14.17 13.54 -0.18
N GLY A 151 -13.52 12.80 0.72
CA GLY A 151 -12.31 13.26 1.40
C GLY A 151 -11.03 12.83 0.67
N ASP A 152 -9.94 13.45 1.06
CA ASP A 152 -8.61 13.08 0.57
C ASP A 152 -8.19 11.70 1.10
N ILE A 153 -7.35 11.00 0.34
CA ILE A 153 -6.60 9.84 0.84
C ILE A 153 -5.12 10.20 0.84
N VAL A 154 -4.48 10.08 1.99
CA VAL A 154 -3.04 10.27 2.15
C VAL A 154 -2.39 8.89 2.29
N PHE A 155 -1.49 8.56 1.38
CA PHE A 155 -0.71 7.34 1.40
C PHE A 155 0.66 7.63 1.98
N VAL A 156 1.11 6.78 2.91
CA VAL A 156 2.35 6.99 3.65
C VAL A 156 3.18 5.72 3.67
N GLY A 157 4.40 5.79 3.15
CA GLY A 157 5.44 4.81 3.45
C GLY A 157 6.18 5.27 4.69
N THR A 158 6.04 4.56 5.80
CA THR A 158 6.62 4.92 7.08
C THR A 158 8.00 4.32 7.29
N LEU A 159 8.83 4.94 8.13
CA LEU A 159 10.11 4.41 8.58
C LEU A 159 10.06 4.10 10.09
N GLY A 160 10.92 3.16 10.51
CA GLY A 160 11.11 2.86 11.93
C GLY A 160 9.98 2.04 12.56
N GLU A 161 9.23 1.26 11.78
CA GLU A 161 8.24 0.35 12.33
C GLU A 161 8.90 -0.84 13.01
N GLU A 162 9.99 -1.34 12.41
CA GLU A 162 10.76 -2.47 12.89
C GLU A 162 11.77 -2.04 13.98
N GLY A 163 11.53 -2.45 15.19
CA GLY A 163 12.40 -2.18 16.33
C GLY A 163 12.11 -0.88 17.06
N ASN A 164 13.14 -0.18 17.51
CA ASN A 164 13.01 1.06 18.26
C ASN A 164 12.95 2.24 17.26
N GLY A 165 11.82 2.39 16.58
CA GLY A 165 11.56 3.60 15.82
C GLY A 165 11.52 4.79 16.79
N ASP A 166 12.51 5.67 16.71
CA ASP A 166 12.61 6.92 17.50
C ASP A 166 11.86 8.05 16.79
#